data_b930ed67a4d4295bc7616f815068ff10
#
_entry.id   b930ed67a4d4295bc7616f815068ff10
#
_cell.length_a   1.000
_cell.length_b   1.000
_cell.length_c   1.000
_cell.angle_alpha   90.00
_cell.angle_beta   90.00
_cell.angle_gamma   90.00
#
_symmetry.space_group_name_H-M   'P 1'
#
loop_
_entity.id
_entity.type
_entity.pdbx_description
1 polymer ?
#
loop_
_entity_poly.entity_id
_entity_poly.type
_entity_poly.pdbx_seq_one_letter_code
_entity_poly.pdbx_strand_id
1 'polypeptide(L)'
;MRKKSHISLAKFLMNNMKVEDLNEHKKAFYIGSILPDCRPSFLTRKHSIDATFPILIEEIKKITVDYDMEQGITGYYCRHLGVITHYLADYFTFPHNSIFQGSIKEHCVYEKKLKFTFKSYVQEEDTQRDREQKGTFHSIDEIIRFIVKTHREYLMTLKVVKEDCQFIVDLVYKVVDAILQIFELNMMKLNMKNEQIPIECL
;
A
#
# COMPACT_ATOMS: atom_id res chain seq x y z
N MET A 1 12.23 2.23 4.50
CA MET A 1 11.77 2.04 5.93
C MET A 1 12.21 0.65 6.43
N ARG A 2 12.36 0.39 7.76
CA ARG A 2 12.78 -0.92 8.26
C ARG A 2 11.67 -1.97 8.20
N LYS A 3 12.01 -3.25 7.97
CA LYS A 3 11.06 -4.39 7.91
C LYS A 3 10.04 -4.42 9.06
N LYS A 4 10.46 -4.08 10.30
CA LYS A 4 9.54 -4.04 11.45
C LYS A 4 8.49 -2.95 11.33
N SER A 5 8.80 -1.84 10.68
CA SER A 5 7.83 -0.75 10.44
C SER A 5 6.83 -1.13 9.34
N HIS A 6 7.27 -1.80 8.25
CA HIS A 6 6.36 -2.35 7.24
C HIS A 6 5.38 -3.36 7.85
N ILE A 7 5.85 -4.23 8.76
CA ILE A 7 4.96 -5.15 9.50
C ILE A 7 3.99 -4.40 10.43
N SER A 8 4.42 -3.30 11.08
CA SER A 8 3.51 -2.49 11.91
C SER A 8 2.42 -1.85 11.06
N LEU A 9 2.78 -1.30 9.89
CA LEU A 9 1.82 -0.77 8.92
C LEU A 9 0.86 -1.85 8.42
N ALA A 10 1.39 -3.01 8.05
CA ALA A 10 0.58 -4.13 7.57
C ALA A 10 -0.45 -4.60 8.61
N LYS A 11 -0.06 -4.67 9.89
CA LYS A 11 -0.98 -4.98 10.98
C LYS A 11 -2.05 -3.89 11.16
N PHE A 12 -1.64 -2.64 11.12
CA PHE A 12 -2.57 -1.51 11.16
C PHE A 12 -3.62 -1.60 10.05
N LEU A 13 -3.19 -1.83 8.80
CA LEU A 13 -4.10 -1.99 7.67
C LEU A 13 -5.07 -3.14 7.86
N MET A 14 -4.59 -4.32 8.30
CA MET A 14 -5.47 -5.48 8.56
C MET A 14 -6.54 -5.18 9.60
N ASN A 15 -6.19 -4.46 10.66
CA ASN A 15 -7.13 -4.13 11.73
C ASN A 15 -8.17 -3.09 11.30
N ASN A 16 -7.82 -2.18 10.39
CA ASN A 16 -8.67 -1.06 10.00
C ASN A 16 -9.46 -1.32 8.71
N MET A 17 -8.97 -2.17 7.78
CA MET A 17 -9.71 -2.48 6.55
C MET A 17 -10.94 -3.36 6.81
N LYS A 18 -10.91 -4.23 7.83
CA LYS A 18 -12.04 -5.08 8.25
C LYS A 18 -12.64 -5.92 7.10
N VAL A 19 -11.79 -6.37 6.17
CA VAL A 19 -12.16 -7.26 5.06
C VAL A 19 -11.80 -8.69 5.44
N GLU A 20 -12.79 -9.59 5.45
CA GLU A 20 -12.62 -10.97 5.93
C GLU A 20 -11.62 -11.75 5.09
N ASP A 21 -11.76 -11.70 3.77
CA ASP A 21 -10.86 -12.39 2.83
C ASP A 21 -9.40 -11.95 2.98
N LEU A 22 -9.15 -10.65 3.29
CA LEU A 22 -7.80 -10.20 3.61
C LEU A 22 -7.27 -10.84 4.89
N ASN A 23 -8.11 -11.03 5.90
CA ASN A 23 -7.74 -11.64 7.17
C ASN A 23 -7.39 -13.12 7.01
N GLU A 24 -8.09 -13.85 6.15
CA GLU A 24 -7.77 -15.24 5.82
C GLU A 24 -6.35 -15.36 5.23
N HIS A 25 -5.96 -14.41 4.40
CA HIS A 25 -4.68 -14.37 3.72
C HIS A 25 -3.65 -13.40 4.34
N LYS A 26 -3.83 -12.95 5.59
CA LYS A 26 -2.96 -11.97 6.27
C LYS A 26 -1.47 -12.33 6.29
N LYS A 27 -1.12 -13.61 6.32
CA LYS A 27 0.29 -14.05 6.26
C LYS A 27 0.92 -13.70 4.92
N ALA A 28 0.19 -13.88 3.81
CA ALA A 28 0.66 -13.51 2.48
C ALA A 28 0.85 -12.00 2.36
N PHE A 29 -0.06 -11.20 2.92
CA PHE A 29 0.05 -9.75 2.98
C PHE A 29 1.30 -9.31 3.77
N TYR A 30 1.55 -9.87 4.96
CA TYR A 30 2.74 -9.56 5.76
C TYR A 30 4.03 -9.93 5.03
N ILE A 31 4.08 -11.08 4.37
CA ILE A 31 5.23 -11.48 3.55
C ILE A 31 5.43 -10.46 2.42
N GLY A 32 4.37 -10.10 1.69
CA GLY A 32 4.41 -9.10 0.63
C GLY A 32 4.98 -7.77 1.11
N SER A 33 4.54 -7.30 2.29
CA SER A 33 4.96 -6.01 2.85
C SER A 33 6.46 -5.90 3.18
N ILE A 34 7.19 -6.99 3.25
CA ILE A 34 8.64 -7.02 3.48
C ILE A 34 9.43 -7.67 2.33
N LEU A 35 8.74 -8.22 1.33
CA LEU A 35 9.35 -8.99 0.26
C LEU A 35 10.38 -8.19 -0.55
N PRO A 36 10.16 -6.91 -0.92
CA PRO A 36 11.16 -6.12 -1.63
C PRO A 36 12.50 -6.02 -0.87
N ASP A 37 12.46 -5.87 0.45
CA ASP A 37 13.64 -5.83 1.33
C ASP A 37 14.34 -7.18 1.49
N CYS A 38 13.73 -8.26 1.05
CA CYS A 38 14.28 -9.63 1.15
C CYS A 38 14.89 -10.12 -0.16
N ARG A 39 14.74 -9.38 -1.26
CA ARG A 39 15.28 -9.75 -2.58
C ARG A 39 16.72 -9.25 -2.74
N PRO A 40 17.59 -9.97 -3.48
CA PRO A 40 18.96 -9.51 -3.77
C PRO A 40 19.01 -8.11 -4.41
N SER A 41 18.00 -7.75 -5.21
CA SER A 41 17.86 -6.42 -5.83
C SER A 41 17.73 -5.26 -4.82
N PHE A 42 17.40 -5.54 -3.55
CA PHE A 42 17.41 -4.54 -2.48
C PHE A 42 18.78 -3.87 -2.33
N LEU A 43 19.87 -4.62 -2.51
CA LEU A 43 21.24 -4.10 -2.37
C LEU A 43 21.64 -3.15 -3.52
N THR A 44 20.98 -3.23 -4.66
CA THR A 44 21.37 -2.50 -5.89
C THR A 44 20.35 -1.45 -6.32
N ARG A 45 19.10 -1.54 -5.89
CA ARG A 45 18.01 -0.64 -6.29
C ARG A 45 17.51 0.17 -5.10
N LYS A 46 17.58 1.49 -5.22
CA LYS A 46 16.98 2.40 -4.23
C LYS A 46 15.45 2.23 -4.25
N HIS A 47 14.83 2.23 -3.08
CA HIS A 47 13.36 2.19 -2.92
C HIS A 47 12.77 3.62 -2.95
N SER A 48 13.24 4.45 -3.87
CA SER A 48 12.67 5.77 -4.12
C SER A 48 11.58 5.70 -5.19
N ILE A 49 10.71 6.69 -5.22
CA ILE A 49 9.67 6.81 -6.26
C ILE A 49 10.30 6.82 -7.65
N ASP A 50 11.40 7.57 -7.85
CA ASP A 50 12.09 7.68 -9.14
C ASP A 50 12.59 6.33 -9.68
N ALA A 51 12.99 5.42 -8.77
CA ALA A 51 13.60 4.13 -9.15
C ALA A 51 12.60 2.98 -9.26
N THR A 52 11.46 3.05 -8.54
CA THR A 52 10.57 1.90 -8.38
C THR A 52 9.11 2.18 -8.73
N PHE A 53 8.76 3.40 -9.15
CA PHE A 53 7.38 3.74 -9.51
C PHE A 53 6.79 2.87 -10.64
N PRO A 54 7.52 2.54 -11.71
CA PRO A 54 7.03 1.60 -12.71
C PRO A 54 6.70 0.22 -12.13
N ILE A 55 7.49 -0.25 -11.15
CA ILE A 55 7.23 -1.53 -10.47
C ILE A 55 5.95 -1.44 -9.65
N LEU A 56 5.74 -0.33 -8.93
CA LEU A 56 4.50 -0.10 -8.19
C LEU A 56 3.28 -0.16 -9.11
N ILE A 57 3.33 0.49 -10.27
CA ILE A 57 2.24 0.47 -11.26
C ILE A 57 1.97 -0.97 -11.72
N GLU A 58 3.01 -1.74 -12.05
CA GLU A 58 2.86 -3.14 -12.45
C GLU A 58 2.27 -4.02 -11.32
N GLU A 59 2.66 -3.79 -10.06
CA GLU A 59 2.08 -4.50 -8.93
C GLU A 59 0.58 -4.17 -8.74
N ILE A 60 0.19 -2.90 -8.95
CA ILE A 60 -1.23 -2.50 -8.93
C ILE A 60 -2.00 -3.19 -10.06
N LYS A 61 -1.48 -3.19 -11.29
CA LYS A 61 -2.14 -3.84 -12.44
C LYS A 61 -2.37 -5.33 -12.20
N LYS A 62 -1.39 -6.05 -11.64
CA LYS A 62 -1.49 -7.49 -11.33
C LYS A 62 -2.66 -7.88 -10.44
N ILE A 63 -3.17 -6.96 -9.62
CA ILE A 63 -4.30 -7.22 -8.71
C ILE A 63 -5.55 -6.40 -9.06
N THR A 64 -5.54 -5.75 -10.22
CA THR A 64 -6.67 -4.95 -10.71
C THR A 64 -7.01 -5.31 -12.15
N VAL A 65 -6.30 -4.76 -13.14
CA VAL A 65 -6.59 -4.93 -14.57
C VAL A 65 -6.33 -6.36 -15.05
N ASP A 66 -5.20 -6.94 -14.62
CA ASP A 66 -4.71 -8.24 -15.06
C ASP A 66 -5.18 -9.37 -14.13
N TYR A 67 -6.04 -9.05 -13.15
CA TYR A 67 -6.50 -10.02 -12.15
C TYR A 67 -7.81 -10.64 -12.56
N ASP A 68 -7.86 -11.96 -12.47
CA ASP A 68 -9.10 -12.71 -12.60
C ASP A 68 -9.95 -12.58 -11.32
N MET A 69 -10.97 -11.73 -11.39
CA MET A 69 -11.84 -11.40 -10.25
C MET A 69 -12.64 -12.61 -9.74
N GLU A 70 -12.90 -13.62 -10.58
CA GLU A 70 -13.64 -14.83 -10.17
C GLU A 70 -12.92 -15.61 -9.08
N GLN A 71 -11.60 -15.45 -8.96
CA GLN A 71 -10.83 -16.08 -7.90
C GLN A 71 -11.04 -15.47 -6.49
N GLY A 72 -11.72 -14.31 -6.40
CA GLY A 72 -11.83 -13.60 -5.13
C GLY A 72 -10.47 -13.05 -4.62
N ILE A 73 -10.40 -12.65 -3.36
CA ILE A 73 -9.15 -12.19 -2.74
C ILE A 73 -8.34 -13.41 -2.29
N THR A 74 -7.27 -13.72 -3.02
CA THR A 74 -6.40 -14.87 -2.76
C THR A 74 -5.11 -14.49 -2.02
N GLY A 75 -4.31 -15.50 -1.64
CA GLY A 75 -2.95 -15.27 -1.13
C GLY A 75 -2.04 -14.58 -2.15
N TYR A 76 -2.25 -14.77 -3.45
CA TYR A 76 -1.56 -14.03 -4.52
C TYR A 76 -1.91 -12.54 -4.44
N TYR A 77 -3.20 -12.22 -4.45
CA TYR A 77 -3.71 -10.86 -4.33
C TYR A 77 -3.13 -10.15 -3.11
N CYS A 78 -3.26 -10.76 -1.93
CA CYS A 78 -2.77 -10.21 -0.67
C CYS A 78 -1.26 -9.98 -0.66
N ARG A 79 -0.48 -10.88 -1.26
CA ARG A 79 0.98 -10.72 -1.35
C ARG A 79 1.34 -9.51 -2.21
N HIS A 80 0.71 -9.32 -3.37
CA HIS A 80 0.96 -8.17 -4.25
C HIS A 80 0.47 -6.87 -3.63
N LEU A 81 -0.69 -6.88 -2.95
CA LEU A 81 -1.15 -5.73 -2.16
C LEU A 81 -0.13 -5.34 -1.07
N GLY A 82 0.50 -6.34 -0.41
CA GLY A 82 1.59 -6.12 0.54
C GLY A 82 2.82 -5.46 -0.10
N VAL A 83 3.21 -5.88 -1.31
CA VAL A 83 4.32 -5.24 -2.07
C VAL A 83 4.00 -3.79 -2.41
N ILE A 84 2.76 -3.49 -2.79
CA ILE A 84 2.29 -2.12 -3.04
C ILE A 84 2.46 -1.27 -1.78
N THR A 85 2.00 -1.76 -0.62
CA THR A 85 2.13 -1.03 0.65
C THR A 85 3.58 -0.76 1.04
N HIS A 86 4.51 -1.68 0.71
CA HIS A 86 5.93 -1.50 0.94
C HIS A 86 6.48 -0.29 0.18
N TYR A 87 6.32 -0.27 -1.13
CA TYR A 87 6.85 0.83 -1.95
C TYR A 87 6.22 2.17 -1.59
N LEU A 88 4.89 2.20 -1.37
CA LEU A 88 4.21 3.42 -0.94
C LEU A 88 4.79 3.96 0.36
N ALA A 89 5.00 3.10 1.38
CA ALA A 89 5.57 3.54 2.65
C ALA A 89 7.01 4.08 2.50
N ASP A 90 7.81 3.47 1.63
CA ASP A 90 9.17 3.91 1.39
C ASP A 90 9.23 5.28 0.70
N TYR A 91 8.30 5.61 -0.21
CA TYR A 91 8.24 6.92 -0.86
C TYR A 91 8.01 8.07 0.11
N PHE A 92 7.36 7.82 1.24
CA PHE A 92 7.11 8.79 2.30
C PHE A 92 8.04 8.61 3.51
N THR A 93 9.16 7.96 3.30
CA THR A 93 10.26 7.87 4.27
C THR A 93 11.38 8.81 3.83
N PHE A 94 11.66 9.88 4.59
CA PHE A 94 12.54 10.97 4.16
C PHE A 94 13.88 10.51 3.56
N PRO A 95 14.64 9.58 4.16
CA PRO A 95 15.92 9.14 3.58
C PRO A 95 15.83 8.41 2.22
N HIS A 96 14.65 8.01 1.77
CA HIS A 96 14.45 7.37 0.48
C HIS A 96 14.21 8.38 -0.67
N ASN A 97 14.23 9.68 -0.38
CA ASN A 97 13.94 10.73 -1.33
C ASN A 97 15.22 11.45 -1.79
N SER A 98 15.21 11.97 -3.02
CA SER A 98 16.35 12.66 -3.63
C SER A 98 16.79 13.92 -2.89
N ILE A 99 15.89 14.52 -2.10
CA ILE A 99 16.19 15.69 -1.25
C ILE A 99 16.98 15.35 0.02
N PHE A 100 17.15 14.05 0.35
CA PHE A 100 17.99 13.64 1.47
C PHE A 100 19.47 13.68 1.07
N GLN A 101 20.22 14.54 1.74
CA GLN A 101 21.67 14.73 1.52
C GLN A 101 22.54 14.11 2.63
N GLY A 102 21.92 13.31 3.50
CA GLY A 102 22.62 12.70 4.63
C GLY A 102 23.43 11.47 4.23
N SER A 103 24.35 11.10 5.11
CA SER A 103 25.14 9.88 5.02
C SER A 103 24.30 8.60 5.27
N ILE A 104 24.87 7.45 4.94
CA ILE A 104 24.26 6.13 5.27
C ILE A 104 24.03 5.99 6.79
N LYS A 105 24.93 6.54 7.61
CA LYS A 105 24.77 6.53 9.09
C LYS A 105 23.54 7.33 9.51
N GLU A 106 23.35 8.51 8.96
CA GLU A 106 22.18 9.36 9.25
C GLU A 106 20.88 8.70 8.75
N HIS A 107 20.88 8.08 7.58
CA HIS A 107 19.79 7.25 7.08
C HIS A 107 19.42 6.16 8.11
N CYS A 108 20.40 5.37 8.57
CA CYS A 108 20.16 4.30 9.54
C CYS A 108 19.64 4.83 10.89
N VAL A 109 20.14 5.99 11.34
CA VAL A 109 19.64 6.66 12.57
C VAL A 109 18.20 7.12 12.39
N TYR A 110 17.88 7.74 11.26
CA TYR A 110 16.54 8.19 10.94
C TYR A 110 15.53 7.02 10.94
N GLU A 111 15.84 5.95 10.22
CA GLU A 111 14.97 4.76 10.17
C GLU A 111 14.82 4.07 11.54
N LYS A 112 15.87 4.12 12.40
CA LYS A 112 15.76 3.62 13.77
C LYS A 112 14.75 4.44 14.55
N LYS A 113 14.79 5.77 14.45
CA LYS A 113 13.84 6.68 15.09
C LYS A 113 12.43 6.45 14.55
N LEU A 114 12.28 6.41 13.21
CA LEU A 114 11.02 6.14 12.54
C LEU A 114 10.39 4.82 13.03
N LYS A 115 11.17 3.75 13.18
CA LYS A 115 10.67 2.46 13.67
C LYS A 115 9.96 2.55 15.02
N PHE A 116 10.52 3.31 15.97
CA PHE A 116 9.92 3.44 17.30
C PHE A 116 8.71 4.37 17.26
N THR A 117 8.85 5.53 16.63
CA THR A 117 7.75 6.51 16.50
C THR A 117 6.56 5.89 15.77
N PHE A 118 6.80 5.20 14.65
CA PHE A 118 5.75 4.58 13.83
C PHE A 118 5.00 3.48 14.59
N LYS A 119 5.71 2.68 15.40
CA LYS A 119 5.08 1.64 16.22
C LYS A 119 4.08 2.25 17.21
N SER A 120 4.43 3.37 17.86
CA SER A 120 3.51 4.06 18.78
C SER A 120 2.38 4.74 18.00
N TYR A 121 2.70 5.45 16.92
CA TYR A 121 1.76 6.20 16.09
C TYR A 121 0.58 5.36 15.60
N VAL A 122 0.83 4.15 15.07
CA VAL A 122 -0.25 3.28 14.57
C VAL A 122 -1.11 2.64 15.68
N GLN A 123 -0.77 2.87 16.94
CA GLN A 123 -1.53 2.40 18.11
C GLN A 123 -2.37 3.52 18.75
N GLU A 124 -2.16 4.78 18.34
CA GLU A 124 -2.94 5.93 18.83
C GLU A 124 -4.39 5.83 18.35
N GLU A 125 -5.36 6.19 19.21
CA GLU A 125 -6.79 6.16 18.85
C GLU A 125 -7.10 7.07 17.67
N ASP A 126 -6.52 8.26 17.63
CA ASP A 126 -6.70 9.24 16.55
C ASP A 126 -6.15 8.74 15.19
N THR A 127 -5.32 7.70 15.20
CA THR A 127 -4.77 7.10 13.97
C THR A 127 -5.71 6.04 13.39
N GLN A 128 -6.65 5.50 14.17
CA GLN A 128 -7.58 4.49 13.68
C GLN A 128 -8.47 5.04 12.56
N ARG A 129 -8.79 4.20 11.60
CA ARG A 129 -9.53 4.57 10.39
C ARG A 129 -10.67 3.58 10.16
N ASP A 130 -11.77 4.06 9.62
CA ASP A 130 -12.83 3.24 9.05
C ASP A 130 -12.86 3.42 7.53
N ARG A 131 -13.22 2.37 6.80
CA ARG A 131 -13.32 2.42 5.35
C ARG A 131 -14.40 3.42 4.91
N GLU A 132 -14.11 4.18 3.87
CA GLU A 132 -15.09 5.11 3.27
C GLU A 132 -16.22 4.29 2.62
N GLN A 133 -17.47 4.69 2.85
CA GLN A 133 -18.64 4.02 2.26
C GLN A 133 -18.80 4.28 0.76
N LYS A 134 -18.21 5.36 0.26
CA LYS A 134 -18.21 5.72 -1.17
C LYS A 134 -16.81 5.86 -1.67
N GLY A 135 -16.53 5.19 -2.79
CA GLY A 135 -15.21 5.25 -3.44
C GLY A 135 -14.83 6.69 -3.80
N THR A 136 -13.64 7.07 -3.39
CA THR A 136 -13.03 8.36 -3.74
C THR A 136 -12.41 8.31 -5.13
N PHE A 137 -12.07 7.10 -5.62
CA PHE A 137 -11.40 6.88 -6.90
C PHE A 137 -12.21 5.91 -7.77
N HIS A 138 -12.32 6.25 -9.06
CA HIS A 138 -13.07 5.47 -10.03
C HIS A 138 -12.16 4.72 -11.02
N SER A 139 -10.85 4.98 -10.96
CA SER A 139 -9.86 4.37 -11.84
C SER A 139 -8.48 4.27 -11.19
N ILE A 140 -7.66 3.37 -11.74
CA ILE A 140 -6.25 3.22 -11.34
C ILE A 140 -5.47 4.49 -11.66
N ASP A 141 -5.77 5.16 -12.77
CA ASP A 141 -5.11 6.41 -13.14
C ASP A 141 -5.35 7.52 -12.12
N GLU A 142 -6.52 7.56 -11.48
CA GLU A 142 -6.81 8.50 -10.40
C GLU A 142 -5.96 8.18 -9.16
N ILE A 143 -5.84 6.90 -8.80
CA ILE A 143 -4.95 6.45 -7.71
C ILE A 143 -3.50 6.84 -8.01
N ILE A 144 -3.02 6.60 -9.22
CA ILE A 144 -1.65 6.95 -9.63
C ILE A 144 -1.43 8.46 -9.53
N ARG A 145 -2.36 9.28 -10.05
CA ARG A 145 -2.29 10.74 -9.94
C ARG A 145 -2.30 11.21 -8.49
N PHE A 146 -3.11 10.59 -7.65
CA PHE A 146 -3.17 10.89 -6.22
C PHE A 146 -1.83 10.61 -5.53
N ILE A 147 -1.21 9.44 -5.77
CA ILE A 147 0.11 9.09 -5.22
C ILE A 147 1.15 10.15 -5.60
N VAL A 148 1.23 10.49 -6.89
CA VAL A 148 2.22 11.46 -7.39
C VAL A 148 1.99 12.86 -6.82
N LYS A 149 0.72 13.30 -6.76
CA LYS A 149 0.35 14.59 -6.18
C LYS A 149 0.74 14.66 -4.71
N THR A 150 0.31 13.68 -3.91
CA THR A 150 0.61 13.64 -2.47
C THR A 150 2.11 13.54 -2.20
N HIS A 151 2.86 12.81 -3.02
CA HIS A 151 4.32 12.75 -2.88
C HIS A 151 4.98 14.13 -3.13
N ARG A 152 4.51 14.91 -4.10
CA ARG A 152 4.98 16.28 -4.31
C ARG A 152 4.66 17.18 -3.13
N GLU A 153 3.47 17.08 -2.57
CA GLU A 153 3.06 17.80 -1.36
C GLU A 153 3.96 17.41 -0.17
N TYR A 154 4.19 16.11 0.02
CA TYR A 154 5.12 15.59 1.03
C TYR A 154 6.53 16.19 0.89
N LEU A 155 7.07 16.31 -0.33
CA LEU A 155 8.41 16.89 -0.53
C LEU A 155 8.51 18.36 -0.08
N MET A 156 7.41 19.07 0.04
CA MET A 156 7.34 20.47 0.48
C MET A 156 7.15 20.64 1.99
N THR A 157 6.90 19.55 2.74
CA THR A 157 6.70 19.61 4.21
C THR A 157 8.01 19.55 4.98
N LEU A 158 7.92 19.80 6.29
CA LEU A 158 9.04 19.60 7.22
C LEU A 158 9.42 18.11 7.28
N LYS A 159 10.73 17.81 7.23
CA LYS A 159 11.25 16.44 7.24
C LYS A 159 11.48 15.95 8.67
N VAL A 160 10.36 15.75 9.38
CA VAL A 160 10.34 15.19 10.73
C VAL A 160 9.62 13.83 10.73
N VAL A 161 10.08 12.93 11.60
CA VAL A 161 9.58 11.54 11.63
C VAL A 161 8.07 11.44 11.85
N LYS A 162 7.46 12.39 12.58
CA LYS A 162 6.00 12.38 12.80
C LYS A 162 5.23 12.67 11.51
N GLU A 163 5.72 13.60 10.69
CA GLU A 163 5.15 13.89 9.36
C GLU A 163 5.25 12.66 8.45
N ASP A 164 6.42 11.98 8.43
CA ASP A 164 6.53 10.71 7.67
C ASP A 164 5.48 9.70 8.13
N CYS A 165 5.28 9.51 9.45
CA CYS A 165 4.29 8.58 9.97
C CYS A 165 2.87 8.93 9.48
N GLN A 166 2.51 10.20 9.52
CA GLN A 166 1.20 10.68 9.08
C GLN A 166 1.00 10.44 7.58
N PHE A 167 1.92 10.90 6.74
CA PHE A 167 1.84 10.71 5.29
C PHE A 167 1.80 9.22 4.90
N ILE A 168 2.63 8.37 5.54
CA ILE A 168 2.64 6.93 5.29
C ILE A 168 1.27 6.34 5.60
N VAL A 169 0.72 6.60 6.78
CA VAL A 169 -0.56 6.01 7.20
C VAL A 169 -1.69 6.50 6.31
N ASP A 170 -1.82 7.82 6.13
CA ASP A 170 -2.96 8.41 5.41
C ASP A 170 -2.96 7.98 3.94
N LEU A 171 -1.81 8.05 3.26
CA LEU A 171 -1.73 7.67 1.86
C LEU A 171 -1.92 6.16 1.65
N VAL A 172 -1.18 5.34 2.41
CA VAL A 172 -1.22 3.88 2.20
C VAL A 172 -2.60 3.34 2.53
N TYR A 173 -3.23 3.82 3.62
CA TYR A 173 -4.59 3.46 3.95
C TYR A 173 -5.55 3.79 2.80
N LYS A 174 -5.51 5.03 2.31
CA LYS A 174 -6.40 5.52 1.24
C LYS A 174 -6.21 4.78 -0.08
N VAL A 175 -4.96 4.47 -0.45
CA VAL A 175 -4.67 3.70 -1.67
C VAL A 175 -5.13 2.25 -1.55
N VAL A 176 -4.89 1.60 -0.41
CA VAL A 176 -5.34 0.22 -0.18
C VAL A 176 -6.86 0.13 -0.20
N ASP A 177 -7.55 1.05 0.49
CA ASP A 177 -9.01 1.11 0.46
C ASP A 177 -9.55 1.32 -0.96
N ALA A 178 -8.95 2.23 -1.73
CA ALA A 178 -9.34 2.48 -3.13
C ALA A 178 -9.17 1.24 -4.02
N ILE A 179 -8.07 0.49 -3.87
CA ILE A 179 -7.84 -0.75 -4.62
C ILE A 179 -8.90 -1.80 -4.27
N LEU A 180 -9.23 -1.94 -2.98
CA LEU A 180 -10.27 -2.87 -2.52
C LEU A 180 -11.67 -2.47 -3.03
N GLN A 181 -11.99 -1.18 -3.03
CA GLN A 181 -13.27 -0.70 -3.57
C GLN A 181 -13.39 -0.93 -5.08
N ILE A 182 -12.31 -0.75 -5.85
CA ILE A 182 -12.28 -1.09 -7.28
C ILE A 182 -12.51 -2.60 -7.46
N PHE A 183 -11.90 -3.44 -6.62
CA PHE A 183 -12.12 -4.89 -6.65
C PHE A 183 -13.60 -5.21 -6.37
N GLU A 184 -14.19 -4.68 -5.31
CA GLU A 184 -15.59 -4.88 -4.92
C GLU A 184 -16.56 -4.44 -6.02
N LEU A 185 -16.32 -3.28 -6.65
CA LEU A 185 -17.12 -2.78 -7.76
C LEU A 185 -17.04 -3.70 -9.00
N ASN A 186 -15.87 -4.24 -9.30
CA ASN A 186 -15.69 -5.16 -10.41
C ASN A 186 -16.38 -6.51 -10.14
N MET A 187 -16.32 -7.01 -8.91
CA MET A 187 -17.06 -8.21 -8.49
C MET A 187 -18.57 -8.03 -8.62
N MET A 188 -19.10 -6.87 -8.18
CA MET A 188 -20.54 -6.56 -8.35
C MET A 188 -20.95 -6.58 -9.84
N LYS A 189 -20.15 -5.96 -10.71
CA LYS A 189 -20.42 -5.95 -12.16
C LYS A 189 -20.38 -7.35 -12.77
N LEU A 190 -19.47 -8.20 -12.31
CA LEU A 190 -19.35 -9.58 -12.76
C LEU A 190 -20.58 -10.40 -12.37
N ASN A 191 -21.01 -10.31 -11.11
CA ASN A 191 -22.20 -11.01 -10.61
C ASN A 191 -23.45 -10.57 -11.36
N MET A 192 -23.66 -9.26 -11.60
CA MET A 192 -24.79 -8.75 -12.37
C MET A 192 -24.82 -9.28 -13.81
N LYS A 193 -23.66 -9.49 -14.45
CA LYS A 193 -23.58 -10.07 -15.79
C LYS A 193 -23.95 -11.55 -15.77
N ASN A 194 -23.50 -12.30 -14.77
CA ASN A 194 -23.79 -13.72 -14.63
C ASN A 194 -25.27 -14.00 -14.35
N GLU A 195 -25.97 -13.10 -13.62
CA GLU A 195 -27.40 -13.19 -13.36
C GLU A 195 -28.27 -12.86 -14.60
N GLN A 196 -27.72 -12.13 -15.58
CA GLN A 196 -28.44 -11.75 -16.82
C GLN A 196 -28.28 -12.73 -17.99
N ILE A 197 -27.54 -13.83 -17.83
CA ILE A 197 -27.46 -14.90 -18.84
C ILE A 197 -28.73 -15.77 -18.71
N PRO A 198 -29.65 -15.79 -19.71
CA PRO A 198 -30.84 -16.66 -19.65
C PRO A 198 -30.40 -18.11 -19.64
N ILE A 199 -31.08 -18.93 -18.83
CA ILE A 199 -30.94 -20.41 -18.80
C ILE A 199 -31.62 -20.99 -20.07
N GLU A 200 -31.13 -20.63 -21.25
CA GLU A 200 -31.63 -21.15 -22.53
C GLU A 200 -30.62 -21.99 -23.30
N CYS A 201 -29.57 -22.48 -22.66
CA CYS A 201 -28.58 -23.39 -23.23
C CYS A 201 -28.23 -24.52 -22.24
N LEU A 202 -29.22 -25.33 -21.83
CA LEU A 202 -29.02 -26.63 -21.24
C LEU A 202 -29.82 -27.68 -22.04
#